data_ac315350f7735f15443fad138f781c1b
#
_entry.id   ac315350f7735f15443fad138f781c1b
#
_cell.length_a   1.000
_cell.length_b   1.000
_cell.length_c   1.000
_cell.angle_alpha   90.00
_cell.angle_beta   90.00
_cell.angle_gamma   90.00
#
_symmetry.space_group_name_H-M   'P 1'
#
loop_
_entity.id
_entity.type
_entity.pdbx_description
1 polymer ?
#
loop_
_entity_poly.entity_id
_entity_poly.type
_entity_poly.pdbx_seq_one_letter_code
_entity_poly.pdbx_strand_id
1 'polypeptide(L)'
;DVTSDDSVDVIYLKYAKAADISAILSSISSSFIADADGKKTVITHHEKTNSLIISSAEANLDTIKNIISKLDIRRAQVLVEAIIVELSETAAKNLGVETIYNGSDSDSVPIGVTRFGGAGPDLLSIVGAASNDQDVNLNTSAISSLLNTQGLVTGFGDLSDGGDKFIGIINAIAQDTNSNILSTPSILAMDNETANLVIGQEIPITTGESLGTSNANPFRTTSRQEVGIKLEVTPQINEGSSVILNIKQEVSGVAGVITSGIDLITNKRVIETTVLVDNGQIIVLGGLIDEDTQETVSKVPILGSIPILGKLFQSSSSTVVQKNLMVFLRPTVILDSDISNQLSNDKYNYIKARQVLTGESTQLIDLTQSEN
;
A
#
# COMPACT_ATOMS: atom_id res chain seq x y z
N ASP A 1 33.43 -58.33 36.97
CA ASP A 1 32.05 -57.82 36.81
C ASP A 1 32.13 -56.32 36.53
N VAL A 2 32.11 -56.02 35.28
CA VAL A 2 31.93 -54.63 34.84
C VAL A 2 30.43 -54.45 34.78
N THR A 3 29.83 -53.97 35.85
CA THR A 3 28.46 -53.42 35.79
C THR A 3 28.54 -52.15 34.98
N SER A 4 28.11 -52.21 33.69
CA SER A 4 27.90 -51.05 32.88
C SER A 4 26.71 -50.27 33.46
N ASP A 5 26.99 -49.26 34.25
CA ASP A 5 26.01 -48.37 34.90
C ASP A 5 25.57 -47.26 33.91
N ASP A 6 25.53 -47.57 32.63
CA ASP A 6 24.99 -46.71 31.58
C ASP A 6 23.50 -46.99 31.42
N SER A 7 22.69 -46.05 31.84
CA SER A 7 21.23 -46.12 31.59
C SER A 7 20.89 -45.38 30.33
N VAL A 8 19.98 -45.96 29.55
CA VAL A 8 19.41 -45.34 28.35
C VAL A 8 17.99 -44.91 28.69
N ASP A 9 17.69 -43.66 28.42
CA ASP A 9 16.35 -43.10 28.62
C ASP A 9 15.80 -42.44 27.35
N VAL A 10 14.49 -42.48 27.18
CA VAL A 10 13.79 -41.87 26.05
C VAL A 10 12.81 -40.83 26.55
N ILE A 11 13.06 -39.57 26.17
CA ILE A 11 12.24 -38.44 26.59
C ILE A 11 11.46 -37.87 25.39
N TYR A 12 10.14 -37.81 25.49
CA TYR A 12 9.26 -37.23 24.51
C TYR A 12 9.09 -35.74 24.79
N LEU A 13 9.38 -34.90 23.81
CA LEU A 13 9.22 -33.45 23.90
C LEU A 13 7.82 -33.04 23.54
N LYS A 14 7.27 -32.03 24.21
CA LYS A 14 5.92 -31.51 24.04
C LYS A 14 5.87 -30.31 23.14
N TYR A 15 6.83 -29.42 23.21
CA TYR A 15 6.83 -28.10 22.56
C TYR A 15 8.05 -27.86 21.69
N ALA A 16 9.24 -28.27 22.16
CA ALA A 16 10.50 -28.04 21.46
C ALA A 16 10.74 -29.12 20.38
N LYS A 17 11.52 -28.82 19.35
CA LYS A 17 11.98 -29.81 18.36
C LYS A 17 13.16 -30.62 18.95
N ALA A 18 13.08 -31.94 18.86
CA ALA A 18 14.12 -32.83 19.39
C ALA A 18 15.48 -32.60 18.70
N ALA A 19 15.51 -32.22 17.44
CA ALA A 19 16.73 -31.89 16.70
C ALA A 19 17.48 -30.71 17.34
N ASP A 20 16.77 -29.63 17.67
CA ASP A 20 17.35 -28.40 18.23
C ASP A 20 17.90 -28.67 19.65
N ILE A 21 17.10 -29.35 20.48
CA ILE A 21 17.50 -29.71 21.85
C ILE A 21 18.70 -30.66 21.85
N SER A 22 18.72 -31.67 20.94
CA SER A 22 19.84 -32.59 20.83
C SER A 22 21.14 -31.89 20.47
N ALA A 23 21.11 -30.91 19.59
CA ALA A 23 22.27 -30.10 19.20
C ALA A 23 22.83 -29.30 20.39
N ILE A 24 21.94 -28.64 21.14
CA ILE A 24 22.31 -27.86 22.35
C ILE A 24 22.91 -28.77 23.41
N LEU A 25 22.22 -29.86 23.73
CA LEU A 25 22.68 -30.80 24.78
C LEU A 25 23.99 -31.49 24.39
N SER A 26 24.19 -31.81 23.10
CA SER A 26 25.46 -32.39 22.65
C SER A 26 26.63 -31.42 22.79
N SER A 27 26.41 -30.13 22.54
CA SER A 27 27.43 -29.09 22.76
C SER A 27 27.79 -28.92 24.26
N ILE A 28 26.76 -28.95 25.11
CA ILE A 28 26.94 -28.85 26.58
C ILE A 28 27.64 -30.10 27.12
N SER A 29 27.21 -31.30 26.69
CA SER A 29 27.80 -32.56 27.16
C SER A 29 29.28 -32.68 26.81
N SER A 30 29.67 -32.19 25.65
CA SER A 30 31.08 -32.20 25.25
C SER A 30 31.97 -31.26 26.08
N SER A 31 31.40 -30.23 26.71
CA SER A 31 32.14 -29.19 27.43
C SER A 31 32.16 -29.39 28.97
N PHE A 32 31.08 -29.96 29.54
CA PHE A 32 30.88 -29.97 30.99
C PHE A 32 30.69 -31.36 31.59
N ILE A 33 30.39 -32.38 30.81
CA ILE A 33 30.08 -33.73 31.26
C ILE A 33 31.18 -34.71 30.78
N ALA A 34 32.43 -34.33 30.97
CA ALA A 34 33.54 -35.28 30.87
C ALA A 34 33.72 -35.92 32.27
N ASP A 35 33.13 -37.09 32.46
CA ASP A 35 33.33 -37.83 33.68
C ASP A 35 34.80 -38.17 33.89
N ALA A 36 35.25 -38.16 35.16
CA ALA A 36 36.58 -38.60 35.59
C ALA A 36 36.88 -40.06 35.15
N ASP A 37 35.85 -40.85 34.80
CA ASP A 37 35.91 -42.24 34.36
C ASP A 37 35.87 -42.43 32.84
N GLY A 38 35.89 -41.34 32.02
CA GLY A 38 35.98 -41.43 30.57
C GLY A 38 34.69 -41.92 29.87
N LYS A 39 33.58 -42.00 30.56
CA LYS A 39 32.28 -42.37 29.98
C LYS A 39 31.69 -41.20 29.21
N LYS A 40 31.32 -41.45 27.95
CA LYS A 40 30.81 -40.42 27.03
C LYS A 40 29.29 -40.41 27.02
N THR A 41 28.67 -39.32 27.39
CA THR A 41 27.22 -39.10 27.16
C THR A 41 26.91 -39.03 25.66
N VAL A 42 25.98 -39.87 25.20
CA VAL A 42 25.51 -39.90 23.85
C VAL A 42 24.05 -39.43 23.81
N ILE A 43 23.78 -38.38 23.02
CA ILE A 43 22.45 -37.83 22.86
C ILE A 43 22.09 -37.90 21.38
N THR A 44 20.97 -38.54 21.08
CA THR A 44 20.46 -38.71 19.74
C THR A 44 18.97 -38.34 19.72
N HIS A 45 18.46 -37.83 18.62
CA HIS A 45 17.04 -37.51 18.45
C HIS A 45 16.37 -38.41 17.40
N HIS A 46 15.07 -38.59 17.56
CA HIS A 46 14.22 -39.24 16.60
C HIS A 46 13.12 -38.27 16.13
N GLU A 47 13.21 -37.79 14.88
CA GLU A 47 12.34 -36.73 14.37
C GLU A 47 10.85 -37.10 14.34
N LYS A 48 10.52 -38.33 13.94
CA LYS A 48 9.10 -38.73 13.73
C LYS A 48 8.31 -38.81 15.03
N THR A 49 8.94 -39.11 16.15
CA THR A 49 8.31 -39.18 17.48
C THR A 49 8.64 -37.98 18.37
N ASN A 50 9.41 -37.02 17.84
CA ASN A 50 9.89 -35.85 18.56
C ASN A 50 10.49 -36.23 19.93
N SER A 51 11.37 -37.23 19.96
CA SER A 51 11.96 -37.78 21.17
C SER A 51 13.48 -37.71 21.19
N LEU A 52 14.05 -37.60 22.38
CA LEU A 52 15.47 -37.66 22.65
C LEU A 52 15.81 -39.02 23.24
N ILE A 53 16.85 -39.65 22.75
CA ILE A 53 17.44 -40.88 23.28
C ILE A 53 18.76 -40.50 23.92
N ILE A 54 18.87 -40.72 25.19
CA ILE A 54 20.03 -40.29 25.99
C ILE A 54 20.65 -41.52 26.65
N SER A 55 21.93 -41.75 26.39
CA SER A 55 22.74 -42.78 27.07
C SER A 55 23.81 -42.08 27.89
N SER A 56 23.74 -42.21 29.22
CA SER A 56 24.63 -41.53 30.17
C SER A 56 24.66 -42.23 31.51
N ALA A 57 25.60 -41.87 32.36
CA ALA A 57 25.60 -42.27 33.76
C ALA A 57 24.38 -41.70 34.50
N GLU A 58 23.80 -42.43 35.46
CA GLU A 58 22.55 -42.08 36.16
C GLU A 58 22.57 -40.69 36.77
N ALA A 59 23.69 -40.28 37.41
CA ALA A 59 23.86 -38.93 37.97
C ALA A 59 23.75 -37.79 36.94
N ASN A 60 24.14 -38.01 35.69
CA ASN A 60 24.08 -37.04 34.62
C ASN A 60 22.69 -36.98 33.96
N LEU A 61 21.94 -38.09 33.95
CA LEU A 61 20.60 -38.18 33.42
C LEU A 61 19.63 -37.22 34.10
N ASP A 62 19.67 -37.11 35.42
CA ASP A 62 18.80 -36.20 36.17
C ASP A 62 19.11 -34.73 35.86
N THR A 63 20.38 -34.41 35.69
CA THR A 63 20.79 -33.05 35.27
C THR A 63 20.28 -32.73 33.85
N ILE A 64 20.42 -33.66 32.92
CA ILE A 64 19.95 -33.50 31.55
C ILE A 64 18.42 -33.39 31.52
N LYS A 65 17.68 -34.24 32.26
CA LYS A 65 16.22 -34.16 32.41
C LYS A 65 15.77 -32.79 32.93
N ASN A 66 16.47 -32.25 33.90
CA ASN A 66 16.18 -30.92 34.46
C ASN A 66 16.43 -29.80 33.46
N ILE A 67 17.48 -29.92 32.65
CA ILE A 67 17.73 -28.97 31.55
C ILE A 67 16.63 -29.07 30.49
N ILE A 68 16.26 -30.27 30.06
CA ILE A 68 15.21 -30.52 29.09
C ILE A 68 13.87 -29.91 29.56
N SER A 69 13.48 -30.15 30.83
CA SER A 69 12.24 -29.62 31.39
C SER A 69 12.17 -28.08 31.40
N LYS A 70 13.31 -27.40 31.47
CA LYS A 70 13.41 -25.95 31.39
C LYS A 70 13.41 -25.42 29.94
N LEU A 71 13.81 -26.25 28.96
CA LEU A 71 13.84 -25.89 27.53
C LEU A 71 12.55 -26.27 26.80
N ASP A 72 11.87 -27.34 27.23
CA ASP A 72 10.61 -27.81 26.62
C ASP A 72 9.40 -27.08 27.22
N ILE A 73 9.37 -25.77 27.01
CA ILE A 73 8.28 -24.87 27.43
C ILE A 73 7.46 -24.42 26.26
N ARG A 74 6.18 -24.10 26.49
CA ARG A 74 5.31 -23.53 25.49
C ARG A 74 5.81 -22.15 25.10
N ARG A 75 6.14 -21.96 23.81
CA ARG A 75 6.54 -20.65 23.26
C ARG A 75 5.31 -19.76 23.11
N ALA A 76 5.45 -18.52 23.51
CA ALA A 76 4.41 -17.53 23.30
C ALA A 76 4.30 -17.16 21.83
N GLN A 77 3.15 -16.63 21.45
CA GLN A 77 2.87 -16.11 20.12
C GLN A 77 2.56 -14.63 20.21
N VAL A 78 2.80 -13.91 19.14
CA VAL A 78 2.45 -12.50 19.02
C VAL A 78 1.58 -12.31 17.79
N LEU A 79 0.36 -11.82 17.99
CA LEU A 79 -0.47 -11.31 16.92
C LEU A 79 0.00 -9.88 16.62
N VAL A 80 0.51 -9.66 15.43
CA VAL A 80 0.96 -8.35 14.96
C VAL A 80 -0.06 -7.81 13.97
N GLU A 81 -0.63 -6.66 14.28
CA GLU A 81 -1.59 -5.95 13.45
C GLU A 81 -0.98 -4.62 13.01
N ALA A 82 -0.79 -4.44 11.72
CA ALA A 82 -0.42 -3.15 11.17
C ALA A 82 -1.67 -2.41 10.71
N ILE A 83 -1.66 -1.07 10.81
CA ILE A 83 -2.72 -0.20 10.35
C ILE A 83 -2.08 0.84 9.45
N ILE A 84 -2.43 0.81 8.17
CA ILE A 84 -1.91 1.70 7.15
C ILE A 84 -3.04 2.63 6.74
N VAL A 85 -2.86 3.92 6.98
CA VAL A 85 -3.84 4.95 6.59
C VAL A 85 -3.19 5.85 5.57
N GLU A 86 -3.79 5.96 4.40
CA GLU A 86 -3.39 6.89 3.36
C GLU A 86 -4.58 7.79 3.02
N LEU A 87 -4.42 9.07 3.26
CA LEU A 87 -5.37 10.11 2.90
C LEU A 87 -4.75 10.94 1.78
N SER A 88 -5.47 11.11 0.68
CA SER A 88 -5.07 11.99 -0.41
C SER A 88 -6.22 12.93 -0.74
N GLU A 89 -5.92 14.21 -0.75
CA GLU A 89 -6.83 15.27 -1.14
C GLU A 89 -6.23 16.07 -2.28
N THR A 90 -7.01 16.27 -3.33
CA THR A 90 -6.62 17.11 -4.47
C THR A 90 -7.69 18.16 -4.68
N ALA A 91 -7.33 19.42 -4.48
CA ALA A 91 -8.17 20.58 -4.73
C ALA A 91 -7.64 21.35 -5.95
N ALA A 92 -8.40 21.39 -7.03
CA ALA A 92 -8.05 22.11 -8.25
C ALA A 92 -9.06 23.24 -8.51
N LYS A 93 -8.54 24.45 -8.75
CA LYS A 93 -9.35 25.63 -9.05
C LYS A 93 -8.80 26.30 -10.30
N ASN A 94 -9.66 26.48 -11.29
CA ASN A 94 -9.31 27.14 -12.52
C ASN A 94 -10.28 28.29 -12.77
N LEU A 95 -9.73 29.47 -13.07
CA LEU A 95 -10.46 30.64 -13.50
C LEU A 95 -9.78 31.20 -14.73
N GLY A 96 -10.49 31.27 -15.84
CA GLY A 96 -9.98 31.79 -17.10
C GLY A 96 -10.94 32.76 -17.75
N VAL A 97 -10.38 33.74 -18.42
CA VAL A 97 -11.14 34.67 -19.28
C VAL A 97 -10.48 34.63 -20.64
N GLU A 98 -11.26 34.31 -21.68
CA GLU A 98 -10.84 34.32 -23.06
C GLU A 98 -11.64 35.35 -23.81
N THR A 99 -11.00 36.13 -24.71
CA THR A 99 -11.68 37.15 -25.50
C THR A 99 -11.24 37.12 -26.95
N ILE A 100 -12.18 37.35 -27.84
CA ILE A 100 -11.93 37.64 -29.26
C ILE A 100 -12.54 38.97 -29.61
N TYR A 101 -11.76 39.80 -30.29
CA TYR A 101 -12.18 41.03 -30.91
C TYR A 101 -11.94 40.95 -32.39
N ASN A 102 -12.98 41.25 -33.21
CA ASN A 102 -12.90 41.33 -34.65
C ASN A 102 -13.49 42.67 -35.10
N GLY A 103 -12.63 43.57 -35.56
CA GLY A 103 -13.05 44.88 -36.05
C GLY A 103 -13.68 44.82 -37.42
N SER A 104 -14.68 45.67 -37.70
CA SER A 104 -15.55 45.59 -38.88
C SER A 104 -15.09 46.39 -40.10
N ASP A 105 -13.89 47.00 -40.10
CA ASP A 105 -13.48 47.83 -41.23
C ASP A 105 -12.94 47.03 -42.41
N SER A 106 -13.39 47.39 -43.61
CA SER A 106 -13.40 46.53 -44.81
C SER A 106 -12.05 46.20 -45.45
N ASP A 107 -10.91 46.72 -45.04
CA ASP A 107 -9.62 46.48 -45.67
C ASP A 107 -8.46 46.06 -44.73
N SER A 108 -8.66 46.15 -43.43
CA SER A 108 -7.64 45.68 -42.45
C SER A 108 -8.32 45.36 -41.12
N VAL A 109 -8.60 44.11 -40.90
CA VAL A 109 -9.29 43.65 -39.69
C VAL A 109 -8.33 43.44 -38.57
N PRO A 110 -8.27 44.29 -37.51
CA PRO A 110 -7.53 43.95 -36.30
C PRO A 110 -8.24 42.83 -35.58
N ILE A 111 -7.67 41.63 -35.59
CA ILE A 111 -8.13 40.51 -34.79
C ILE A 111 -7.29 40.45 -33.53
N GLY A 112 -7.93 40.62 -32.38
CA GLY A 112 -7.33 40.40 -31.07
C GLY A 112 -7.89 39.14 -30.47
N VAL A 113 -7.01 38.19 -30.14
CA VAL A 113 -7.38 36.95 -29.43
C VAL A 113 -6.58 36.82 -28.18
N THR A 114 -7.24 36.70 -27.03
CA THR A 114 -6.60 36.24 -25.80
C THR A 114 -7.09 34.82 -25.52
N ARG A 115 -6.16 33.87 -25.58
CA ARG A 115 -6.42 32.48 -25.22
C ARG A 115 -5.36 31.99 -24.27
N PHE A 116 -5.79 31.51 -23.13
CA PHE A 116 -4.94 30.88 -22.15
C PHE A 116 -5.24 29.38 -22.19
N GLY A 117 -4.27 28.56 -22.51
CA GLY A 117 -4.44 27.09 -22.55
C GLY A 117 -5.02 26.57 -21.25
N GLY A 118 -6.30 26.23 -21.24
CA GLY A 118 -7.04 25.79 -20.07
C GLY A 118 -8.24 24.93 -20.44
N ALA A 119 -9.02 24.54 -19.45
CA ALA A 119 -10.20 23.69 -19.58
C ALA A 119 -11.44 24.40 -20.18
N GLY A 120 -11.27 25.57 -20.77
CA GLY A 120 -12.37 26.36 -21.41
C GLY A 120 -12.80 25.81 -22.77
N PRO A 121 -14.01 26.21 -23.25
CA PRO A 121 -14.48 25.84 -24.55
C PRO A 121 -13.64 26.49 -25.68
N ASP A 122 -13.58 25.86 -26.82
CA ASP A 122 -12.83 26.43 -27.96
C ASP A 122 -13.56 27.65 -28.53
N LEU A 123 -13.08 28.82 -28.11
CA LEU A 123 -13.67 30.13 -28.51
C LEU A 123 -13.69 30.32 -30.02
N LEU A 124 -12.68 29.83 -30.73
CA LEU A 124 -12.60 29.98 -32.20
C LEU A 124 -13.71 29.17 -32.90
N SER A 125 -13.99 27.97 -32.42
CA SER A 125 -15.11 27.15 -32.93
C SER A 125 -16.46 27.82 -32.66
N ILE A 126 -16.64 28.46 -31.51
CA ILE A 126 -17.87 29.15 -31.14
C ILE A 126 -18.08 30.39 -32.01
N VAL A 127 -17.03 31.18 -32.19
CA VAL A 127 -17.12 32.38 -33.08
C VAL A 127 -17.35 32.00 -34.54
N GLY A 128 -16.64 30.95 -35.01
CA GLY A 128 -16.82 30.44 -36.36
C GLY A 128 -18.26 29.95 -36.64
N ALA A 129 -18.84 29.27 -35.65
CA ALA A 129 -20.24 28.84 -35.73
C ALA A 129 -21.23 30.02 -35.72
N ALA A 130 -20.97 31.04 -34.91
CA ALA A 130 -21.81 32.23 -34.81
C ALA A 130 -21.71 33.16 -36.03
N SER A 131 -20.62 33.10 -36.81
CA SER A 131 -20.41 33.93 -37.99
C SER A 131 -20.84 33.27 -39.30
N ASN A 132 -21.09 31.95 -39.30
CA ASN A 132 -21.46 31.21 -40.52
C ASN A 132 -22.58 30.21 -40.22
N ASP A 133 -23.81 30.65 -40.42
CA ASP A 133 -25.05 29.92 -40.11
C ASP A 133 -25.27 28.65 -40.96
N GLN A 134 -24.47 28.46 -42.02
CA GLN A 134 -24.61 27.36 -42.98
C GLN A 134 -23.57 26.23 -42.80
N ASP A 135 -22.56 26.39 -41.93
CA ASP A 135 -21.51 25.37 -41.77
C ASP A 135 -21.81 24.42 -40.61
N VAL A 136 -22.35 23.26 -40.95
CA VAL A 136 -22.72 22.21 -39.98
C VAL A 136 -21.53 21.71 -39.18
N ASN A 137 -20.31 21.74 -39.78
CA ASN A 137 -19.10 21.26 -39.07
C ASN A 137 -18.67 22.22 -37.96
N LEU A 138 -18.72 23.54 -38.19
CA LEU A 138 -18.42 24.55 -37.17
C LEU A 138 -19.44 24.53 -36.04
N ASN A 139 -20.71 24.39 -36.36
CA ASN A 139 -21.80 24.30 -35.40
C ASN A 139 -21.63 23.04 -34.50
N THR A 140 -21.30 21.90 -35.11
CA THR A 140 -21.02 20.64 -34.34
C THR A 140 -19.79 20.77 -33.46
N SER A 141 -18.73 21.41 -33.94
CA SER A 141 -17.51 21.63 -33.15
C SER A 141 -17.74 22.59 -31.98
N ALA A 142 -18.52 23.65 -32.19
CA ALA A 142 -18.90 24.60 -31.15
C ALA A 142 -19.73 23.92 -30.04
N ILE A 143 -20.73 23.13 -30.43
CA ILE A 143 -21.58 22.39 -29.49
C ILE A 143 -20.76 21.37 -28.74
N SER A 144 -19.90 20.60 -29.40
CA SER A 144 -19.03 19.61 -28.74
C SER A 144 -18.05 20.28 -27.78
N SER A 145 -17.51 21.43 -28.12
CA SER A 145 -16.62 22.21 -27.28
C SER A 145 -17.32 22.68 -25.99
N LEU A 146 -18.56 23.17 -26.12
CA LEU A 146 -19.37 23.58 -24.97
C LEU A 146 -19.78 22.39 -24.08
N LEU A 147 -20.20 21.27 -24.68
CA LEU A 147 -20.62 20.06 -23.95
C LEU A 147 -19.48 19.38 -23.21
N ASN A 148 -18.26 19.47 -23.72
CA ASN A 148 -17.08 18.90 -23.09
C ASN A 148 -16.48 19.78 -21.99
N THR A 149 -16.95 21.01 -21.83
CA THR A 149 -16.47 21.94 -20.83
C THR A 149 -17.14 21.66 -19.47
N GLN A 150 -16.35 21.55 -18.43
CA GLN A 150 -16.82 21.39 -17.05
C GLN A 150 -16.80 22.72 -16.31
N GLY A 151 -17.71 22.89 -15.35
CA GLY A 151 -17.80 24.07 -14.51
C GLY A 151 -18.76 25.14 -15.03
N LEU A 152 -18.60 26.37 -14.54
CA LEU A 152 -19.38 27.52 -15.01
C LEU A 152 -18.71 28.12 -16.24
N VAL A 153 -19.46 28.17 -17.33
CA VAL A 153 -19.08 28.90 -18.54
C VAL A 153 -20.12 29.96 -18.80
N THR A 154 -19.69 31.20 -18.91
CA THR A 154 -20.56 32.30 -19.28
C THR A 154 -19.91 33.13 -20.38
N GLY A 155 -20.67 33.46 -21.42
CA GLY A 155 -20.23 34.29 -22.52
C GLY A 155 -20.90 35.67 -22.47
N PHE A 156 -20.20 36.67 -22.94
CA PHE A 156 -20.73 38.02 -23.20
C PHE A 156 -20.12 38.56 -24.48
N GLY A 157 -20.88 39.34 -25.22
CA GLY A 157 -20.37 39.89 -26.48
C GLY A 157 -21.42 40.46 -27.33
N ASP A 158 -21.01 41.08 -28.43
CA ASP A 158 -21.85 41.59 -29.52
C ASP A 158 -21.42 40.93 -30.84
N LEU A 159 -22.39 40.29 -31.50
CA LEU A 159 -22.25 39.59 -32.77
C LEU A 159 -23.09 40.20 -33.88
N SER A 160 -23.65 41.42 -33.67
CA SER A 160 -24.52 42.07 -34.62
C SER A 160 -23.82 42.33 -35.96
N ASP A 161 -24.58 42.18 -37.07
CA ASP A 161 -24.07 42.47 -38.40
C ASP A 161 -23.89 43.98 -38.62
N GLY A 162 -22.69 44.37 -39.03
CA GLY A 162 -22.36 45.77 -39.39
C GLY A 162 -21.57 46.57 -38.36
N GLY A 163 -21.09 45.95 -37.27
CA GLY A 163 -20.24 46.55 -36.25
C GLY A 163 -19.04 45.71 -35.84
N ASP A 164 -18.25 46.25 -34.94
CA ASP A 164 -17.15 45.50 -34.29
C ASP A 164 -17.72 44.34 -33.52
N LYS A 165 -17.18 43.12 -33.74
CA LYS A 165 -17.60 41.91 -33.03
C LYS A 165 -16.68 41.67 -31.88
N PHE A 166 -17.23 41.53 -30.67
CA PHE A 166 -16.50 41.18 -29.47
C PHE A 166 -17.18 40.02 -28.75
N ILE A 167 -16.40 39.02 -28.39
CA ILE A 167 -16.88 37.91 -27.58
C ILE A 167 -15.90 37.68 -26.45
N GLY A 168 -16.41 37.54 -25.22
CA GLY A 168 -15.66 37.12 -24.07
C GLY A 168 -16.32 35.91 -23.43
N ILE A 169 -15.52 34.94 -22.99
CA ILE A 169 -15.95 33.75 -22.25
C ILE A 169 -15.21 33.71 -20.92
N ILE A 170 -15.96 33.57 -19.84
CA ILE A 170 -15.44 33.32 -18.51
C ILE A 170 -15.69 31.85 -18.20
N ASN A 171 -14.62 31.17 -17.81
CA ASN A 171 -14.66 29.79 -17.36
C ASN A 171 -14.19 29.71 -15.91
N ALA A 172 -14.98 29.07 -15.05
CA ALA A 172 -14.64 28.85 -13.64
C ALA A 172 -15.00 27.42 -13.22
N ILE A 173 -14.04 26.71 -12.68
CA ILE A 173 -14.24 25.37 -12.12
C ILE A 173 -13.48 25.21 -10.80
N ALA A 174 -14.09 24.55 -9.84
CA ALA A 174 -13.46 24.04 -8.63
C ALA A 174 -13.76 22.53 -8.54
N GLN A 175 -12.74 21.74 -8.33
CA GLN A 175 -12.84 20.30 -8.22
C GLN A 175 -12.06 19.82 -7.00
N ASP A 176 -12.74 19.09 -6.12
CA ASP A 176 -12.14 18.48 -4.95
C ASP A 176 -12.28 16.96 -5.06
N THR A 177 -11.16 16.27 -4.91
CA THR A 177 -11.10 14.81 -4.95
C THR A 177 -10.43 14.29 -3.68
N ASN A 178 -11.16 13.49 -2.92
CA ASN A 178 -10.70 12.89 -1.68
C ASN A 178 -10.60 11.37 -1.84
N SER A 179 -9.48 10.81 -1.42
CA SER A 179 -9.26 9.37 -1.36
C SER A 179 -8.79 8.97 0.04
N ASN A 180 -9.41 7.92 0.58
CA ASN A 180 -9.05 7.37 1.88
C ASN A 180 -8.82 5.86 1.72
N ILE A 181 -7.61 5.41 1.96
CA ILE A 181 -7.23 4.00 1.92
C ILE A 181 -6.87 3.57 3.34
N LEU A 182 -7.57 2.57 3.83
CA LEU A 182 -7.28 1.93 5.11
C LEU A 182 -6.99 0.45 4.86
N SER A 183 -5.81 0.01 5.27
CA SER A 183 -5.39 -1.39 5.17
C SER A 183 -4.90 -1.89 6.53
N THR A 184 -5.39 -3.04 6.95
CA THR A 184 -5.07 -3.62 8.26
C THR A 184 -4.57 -5.06 8.13
N PRO A 185 -3.35 -5.29 7.60
CA PRO A 185 -2.79 -6.63 7.57
C PRO A 185 -2.48 -7.11 8.99
N SER A 186 -2.72 -8.39 9.25
CA SER A 186 -2.44 -9.01 10.54
C SER A 186 -1.85 -10.40 10.35
N ILE A 187 -0.86 -10.74 11.17
CA ILE A 187 -0.16 -12.01 11.14
C ILE A 187 0.16 -12.48 12.56
N LEU A 188 0.07 -13.78 12.76
CA LEU A 188 0.48 -14.43 14.00
C LEU A 188 1.88 -15.01 13.81
N ALA A 189 2.81 -14.65 14.68
CA ALA A 189 4.19 -15.13 14.69
C ALA A 189 4.52 -15.78 16.02
N MET A 190 5.38 -16.79 16.02
CA MET A 190 5.96 -17.33 17.24
C MET A 190 7.11 -16.44 17.72
N ASP A 191 7.34 -16.45 19.03
CA ASP A 191 8.48 -15.76 19.63
C ASP A 191 9.82 -16.19 18.99
N ASN A 192 10.65 -15.19 18.60
CA ASN A 192 11.92 -15.37 17.88
C ASN A 192 11.81 -16.14 16.54
N GLU A 193 10.67 -16.07 15.85
CA GLU A 193 10.48 -16.70 14.56
C GLU A 193 9.90 -15.72 13.55
N THR A 194 10.43 -15.73 12.32
CA THR A 194 10.00 -14.81 11.28
C THR A 194 8.73 -15.32 10.62
N ALA A 195 7.72 -14.46 10.54
CA ALA A 195 6.47 -14.72 9.82
C ALA A 195 6.31 -13.75 8.66
N ASN A 196 5.84 -14.26 7.52
CA ASN A 196 5.64 -13.53 6.27
C ASN A 196 4.20 -13.59 5.83
N LEU A 197 3.64 -12.43 5.47
CA LEU A 197 2.32 -12.28 4.87
C LEU A 197 2.44 -11.52 3.55
N VAL A 198 1.92 -12.09 2.46
CA VAL A 198 1.86 -11.44 1.15
C VAL A 198 0.42 -11.46 0.68
N ILE A 199 -0.16 -10.28 0.45
CA ILE A 199 -1.52 -10.10 -0.07
C ILE A 199 -1.45 -9.16 -1.26
N GLY A 200 -1.68 -9.68 -2.47
CA GLY A 200 -1.55 -8.86 -3.67
C GLY A 200 -1.86 -9.61 -4.94
N GLN A 201 -1.39 -9.05 -6.04
CA GLN A 201 -1.52 -9.60 -7.39
C GLN A 201 -0.19 -9.51 -8.12
N GLU A 202 0.01 -10.40 -9.07
CA GLU A 202 1.15 -10.35 -9.98
C GLU A 202 0.80 -9.57 -11.23
N ILE A 203 1.65 -8.60 -11.57
CA ILE A 203 1.52 -7.81 -12.80
C ILE A 203 2.62 -8.19 -13.80
N PRO A 204 2.30 -8.34 -15.10
CA PRO A 204 3.31 -8.59 -16.11
C PRO A 204 4.06 -7.28 -16.43
N ILE A 205 5.40 -7.34 -16.40
CA ILE A 205 6.28 -6.25 -16.81
C ILE A 205 7.09 -6.72 -18.01
N THR A 206 7.14 -5.90 -19.07
CA THR A 206 7.95 -6.19 -20.25
C THR A 206 9.42 -5.90 -19.93
N THR A 207 10.28 -6.91 -19.98
CA THR A 207 11.72 -6.80 -19.69
C THR A 207 12.59 -6.70 -20.94
N GLY A 208 12.03 -6.98 -22.11
CA GLY A 208 12.73 -6.86 -23.35
C GLY A 208 11.82 -7.01 -24.57
N GLU A 209 12.12 -6.25 -25.61
CA GLU A 209 11.45 -6.35 -26.91
C GLU A 209 12.54 -6.38 -27.99
N SER A 210 12.47 -7.37 -28.87
CA SER A 210 13.32 -7.46 -30.04
C SER A 210 12.48 -7.23 -31.29
N LEU A 211 12.67 -6.07 -31.91
CA LEU A 211 12.08 -5.74 -33.20
C LEU A 211 13.02 -6.22 -34.31
N GLY A 212 12.68 -7.33 -34.94
CA GLY A 212 13.43 -7.82 -36.13
C GLY A 212 13.24 -6.89 -37.32
N THR A 213 14.34 -6.55 -37.98
CA THR A 213 14.36 -5.62 -39.12
C THR A 213 13.82 -6.20 -40.42
N SER A 214 13.36 -7.44 -40.46
CA SER A 214 12.86 -8.05 -41.68
C SER A 214 11.94 -9.23 -41.34
N ASN A 215 10.63 -9.00 -41.36
CA ASN A 215 9.55 -9.99 -41.32
C ASN A 215 9.66 -11.06 -40.21
N ALA A 216 10.39 -10.77 -39.14
CA ALA A 216 10.53 -11.64 -37.99
C ALA A 216 9.46 -11.29 -36.95
N ASN A 217 8.86 -12.31 -36.37
CA ASN A 217 7.91 -12.19 -35.28
C ASN A 217 8.52 -11.35 -34.13
N PRO A 218 7.90 -10.26 -33.71
CA PRO A 218 8.40 -9.50 -32.57
C PRO A 218 8.41 -10.41 -31.33
N PHE A 219 9.57 -10.57 -30.72
CA PHE A 219 9.73 -11.37 -29.50
C PHE A 219 9.69 -10.43 -28.29
N ARG A 220 8.75 -10.67 -27.38
CA ARG A 220 8.59 -9.93 -26.14
C ARG A 220 8.84 -10.84 -24.94
N THR A 221 9.72 -10.44 -24.06
CA THR A 221 9.96 -11.10 -22.78
C THR A 221 9.22 -10.36 -21.69
N THR A 222 8.41 -11.09 -20.93
CA THR A 222 7.66 -10.54 -19.78
C THR A 222 8.15 -11.20 -18.51
N SER A 223 8.36 -10.39 -17.46
CA SER A 223 8.56 -10.83 -16.09
C SER A 223 7.32 -10.49 -15.28
N ARG A 224 7.04 -11.26 -14.25
CA ARG A 224 5.94 -10.95 -13.31
C ARG A 224 6.50 -10.32 -12.06
N GLN A 225 5.87 -9.22 -11.64
CA GLN A 225 6.20 -8.54 -10.39
C GLN A 225 4.98 -8.57 -9.47
N GLU A 226 5.21 -8.97 -8.22
CA GLU A 226 4.21 -8.94 -7.18
C GLU A 226 3.97 -7.50 -6.71
N VAL A 227 2.72 -7.08 -6.69
CA VAL A 227 2.27 -5.80 -6.11
C VAL A 227 1.16 -6.05 -5.10
N GLY A 228 1.21 -5.32 -3.99
CA GLY A 228 0.27 -5.48 -2.89
C GLY A 228 0.90 -5.14 -1.56
N ILE A 229 0.43 -5.78 -0.50
CA ILE A 229 0.89 -5.59 0.87
C ILE A 229 1.75 -6.80 1.25
N LYS A 230 2.99 -6.53 1.68
CA LYS A 230 3.90 -7.52 2.25
C LYS A 230 4.24 -7.10 3.67
N LEU A 231 4.11 -8.02 4.59
CA LEU A 231 4.46 -7.82 6.00
C LEU A 231 5.33 -8.99 6.47
N GLU A 232 6.55 -8.68 6.83
CA GLU A 232 7.49 -9.60 7.47
C GLU A 232 7.74 -9.10 8.88
N VAL A 233 7.63 -9.98 9.85
CA VAL A 233 7.79 -9.64 11.25
C VAL A 233 8.50 -10.75 12.03
N THR A 234 9.45 -10.34 12.86
CA THR A 234 10.12 -11.23 13.82
C THR A 234 9.94 -10.64 15.22
N PRO A 235 9.03 -11.18 16.03
CA PRO A 235 8.83 -10.73 17.39
C PRO A 235 9.82 -11.37 18.34
N GLN A 236 10.23 -10.63 19.38
CA GLN A 236 10.96 -11.13 20.54
C GLN A 236 10.29 -10.60 21.80
N ILE A 237 9.80 -11.50 22.64
CA ILE A 237 9.11 -11.14 23.89
C ILE A 237 10.14 -11.00 24.99
N ASN A 238 10.11 -9.86 25.69
CA ASN A 238 10.95 -9.59 26.85
C ASN A 238 10.20 -9.87 28.15
N GLU A 239 10.95 -9.97 29.28
CA GLU A 239 10.36 -9.97 30.62
C GLU A 239 9.54 -8.69 30.82
N GLY A 240 8.28 -8.80 31.29
CA GLY A 240 7.37 -7.67 31.50
C GLY A 240 6.38 -7.42 30.37
N SER A 241 6.23 -8.35 29.42
CA SER A 241 5.23 -8.32 28.31
C SER A 241 5.49 -7.25 27.23
N SER A 242 6.66 -6.60 27.21
CA SER A 242 7.08 -5.80 26.08
C SER A 242 7.65 -6.67 24.97
N VAL A 243 7.45 -6.26 23.72
CA VAL A 243 7.86 -7.01 22.54
C VAL A 243 8.80 -6.15 21.69
N ILE A 244 9.98 -6.68 21.39
CA ILE A 244 10.83 -6.16 20.33
C ILE A 244 10.34 -6.73 19.03
N LEU A 245 10.05 -5.87 18.06
CA LEU A 245 9.55 -6.24 16.74
C LEU A 245 10.54 -5.78 15.69
N ASN A 246 11.11 -6.72 14.96
CA ASN A 246 11.80 -6.41 13.71
C ASN A 246 10.78 -6.56 12.58
N ILE A 247 10.54 -5.45 11.86
CA ILE A 247 9.45 -5.33 10.92
C ILE A 247 9.98 -4.85 9.59
N LYS A 248 9.52 -5.52 8.53
CA LYS A 248 9.67 -5.06 7.16
C LYS A 248 8.30 -5.07 6.50
N GLN A 249 7.80 -3.88 6.21
CA GLN A 249 6.51 -3.69 5.58
C GLN A 249 6.68 -3.02 4.23
N GLU A 250 6.05 -3.60 3.22
CA GLU A 250 6.00 -3.06 1.87
C GLU A 250 4.54 -2.92 1.44
N VAL A 251 4.20 -1.76 0.89
CA VAL A 251 2.92 -1.51 0.23
C VAL A 251 3.23 -1.05 -1.18
N SER A 252 2.77 -1.82 -2.16
CA SER A 252 2.94 -1.50 -3.57
C SER A 252 1.61 -1.57 -4.30
N GLY A 253 1.45 -0.73 -5.32
CA GLY A 253 0.24 -0.66 -6.12
C GLY A 253 0.53 -0.15 -7.52
N VAL A 254 -0.38 -0.41 -8.45
CA VAL A 254 -0.32 0.11 -9.82
C VAL A 254 -0.89 1.52 -9.82
N ALA A 255 -0.10 2.51 -10.24
CA ALA A 255 -0.52 3.92 -10.29
C ALA A 255 -1.22 4.28 -11.61
N GLY A 256 -0.94 3.56 -12.68
CA GLY A 256 -1.53 3.81 -14.01
C GLY A 256 -0.79 3.11 -15.13
N VAL A 257 -1.39 3.20 -16.31
CA VAL A 257 -0.79 2.71 -17.57
C VAL A 257 -0.28 3.93 -18.32
N ILE A 258 0.95 3.90 -18.82
CA ILE A 258 1.47 4.96 -19.68
C ILE A 258 0.74 4.88 -21.03
N THR A 259 0.10 5.94 -21.44
CA THR A 259 -0.83 6.01 -22.60
C THR A 259 -0.20 5.62 -23.95
N SER A 260 1.10 5.58 -24.06
CA SER A 260 1.83 5.24 -25.30
C SER A 260 2.71 4.01 -25.19
N GLY A 261 2.65 3.24 -24.11
CA GLY A 261 3.55 2.13 -23.87
C GLY A 261 2.94 1.01 -23.06
N ILE A 262 3.71 -0.06 -22.97
CA ILE A 262 3.38 -1.30 -22.30
C ILE A 262 3.85 -1.24 -20.84
N ASP A 263 4.42 -0.11 -20.44
CA ASP A 263 5.02 0.06 -19.13
C ASP A 263 3.99 0.50 -18.09
N LEU A 264 4.02 -0.14 -16.93
CA LEU A 264 3.18 0.14 -15.77
C LEU A 264 3.97 0.97 -14.75
N ILE A 265 3.35 2.03 -14.24
CA ILE A 265 3.91 2.78 -13.11
C ILE A 265 3.46 2.10 -11.83
N THR A 266 4.40 1.69 -10.99
CA THR A 266 4.12 1.13 -9.68
C THR A 266 4.56 2.09 -8.58
N ASN A 267 3.68 2.35 -7.62
CA ASN A 267 4.02 3.05 -6.39
C ASN A 267 4.47 2.03 -5.36
N LYS A 268 5.56 2.34 -4.65
CA LYS A 268 6.12 1.46 -3.63
C LYS A 268 6.46 2.26 -2.38
N ARG A 269 6.04 1.76 -1.23
CA ARG A 269 6.32 2.31 0.11
C ARG A 269 6.90 1.19 0.95
N VAL A 270 8.07 1.40 1.54
CA VAL A 270 8.78 0.41 2.37
C VAL A 270 9.13 1.05 3.69
N ILE A 271 8.83 0.35 4.78
CA ILE A 271 9.26 0.67 6.13
C ILE A 271 10.00 -0.55 6.66
N GLU A 272 11.23 -0.35 7.11
CA GLU A 272 12.05 -1.37 7.74
C GLU A 272 12.62 -0.78 9.02
N THR A 273 12.24 -1.36 10.17
CA THR A 273 12.59 -0.81 11.48
C THR A 273 12.51 -1.87 12.57
N THR A 274 13.22 -1.60 13.65
CA THR A 274 13.12 -2.39 14.88
C THR A 274 12.59 -1.50 15.99
N VAL A 275 11.51 -1.92 16.65
CA VAL A 275 10.82 -1.13 17.67
C VAL A 275 10.54 -1.97 18.91
N LEU A 276 10.53 -1.32 20.07
CA LEU A 276 10.06 -1.89 21.32
C LEU A 276 8.67 -1.35 21.64
N VAL A 277 7.72 -2.26 21.88
CA VAL A 277 6.30 -1.92 22.10
C VAL A 277 5.75 -2.73 23.25
N ASP A 278 4.94 -2.10 24.10
CA ASP A 278 4.23 -2.83 25.15
C ASP A 278 3.02 -3.59 24.57
N ASN A 279 2.68 -4.70 25.20
CA ASN A 279 1.57 -5.56 24.79
C ASN A 279 0.25 -4.78 24.67
N GLY A 280 -0.37 -4.84 23.51
CA GLY A 280 -1.66 -4.18 23.18
C GLY A 280 -1.56 -2.69 22.89
N GLN A 281 -0.41 -2.04 23.03
CA GLN A 281 -0.24 -0.63 22.68
C GLN A 281 -0.13 -0.40 21.18
N ILE A 282 -0.66 0.74 20.73
CA ILE A 282 -0.53 1.19 19.34
C ILE A 282 0.60 2.20 19.27
N ILE A 283 1.57 1.95 18.39
CA ILE A 283 2.66 2.88 18.11
C ILE A 283 2.63 3.33 16.65
N VAL A 284 3.20 4.49 16.38
CA VAL A 284 3.47 4.99 15.03
C VAL A 284 4.83 4.45 14.59
N LEU A 285 4.88 3.69 13.48
CA LEU A 285 6.14 3.25 12.87
C LEU A 285 6.77 4.34 12.03
N GLY A 286 5.94 5.14 11.39
CA GLY A 286 6.37 6.22 10.52
C GLY A 286 5.22 6.75 9.69
N GLY A 287 5.50 7.79 8.92
CA GLY A 287 4.52 8.38 8.03
C GLY A 287 5.15 9.42 7.11
N LEU A 288 4.33 9.93 6.20
CA LEU A 288 4.65 11.02 5.29
C LEU A 288 3.48 12.00 5.30
N ILE A 289 3.77 13.26 5.47
CA ILE A 289 2.84 14.35 5.22
C ILE A 289 3.46 15.17 4.10
N ASP A 290 2.80 15.22 2.96
CA ASP A 290 3.25 15.89 1.75
C ASP A 290 2.17 16.84 1.27
N GLU A 291 2.55 18.07 0.96
CA GLU A 291 1.67 19.09 0.41
C GLU A 291 2.38 19.74 -0.77
N ASP A 292 1.80 19.59 -1.95
CA ASP A 292 2.27 20.20 -3.19
C ASP A 292 1.25 21.22 -3.66
N THR A 293 1.68 22.47 -3.75
CA THR A 293 0.84 23.58 -4.24
C THR A 293 1.44 24.12 -5.52
N GLN A 294 0.72 23.93 -6.60
CA GLN A 294 1.07 24.46 -7.91
C GLN A 294 0.11 25.59 -8.30
N GLU A 295 0.64 26.78 -8.47
CA GLU A 295 -0.10 27.94 -8.95
C GLU A 295 0.47 28.41 -10.28
N THR A 296 -0.39 28.51 -11.29
CA THR A 296 -0.02 28.98 -12.63
C THR A 296 -0.91 30.18 -12.97
N VAL A 297 -0.29 31.32 -13.22
CA VAL A 297 -0.98 32.53 -13.69
C VAL A 297 -0.46 32.91 -15.06
N SER A 298 -1.33 32.84 -16.05
CA SER A 298 -1.05 33.29 -17.42
C SER A 298 -1.77 34.60 -17.65
N LYS A 299 -1.05 35.65 -18.04
CA LYS A 299 -1.62 36.99 -18.23
C LYS A 299 -1.08 37.68 -19.47
N VAL A 300 -1.92 38.53 -20.05
CA VAL A 300 -1.49 39.44 -21.13
C VAL A 300 -0.54 40.48 -20.53
N PRO A 301 0.68 40.66 -21.07
CA PRO A 301 1.61 41.69 -20.58
C PRO A 301 0.92 43.06 -20.57
N ILE A 302 1.20 43.85 -19.54
CA ILE A 302 0.66 45.19 -19.28
C ILE A 302 -0.83 45.14 -18.87
N LEU A 303 -1.74 44.63 -19.67
CA LEU A 303 -3.19 44.59 -19.39
C LEU A 303 -3.53 43.72 -18.16
N GLY A 304 -2.93 42.54 -18.06
CA GLY A 304 -3.12 41.66 -16.92
C GLY A 304 -2.51 42.16 -15.60
N SER A 305 -1.78 43.29 -15.62
CA SER A 305 -1.18 43.89 -14.43
C SER A 305 -1.98 45.09 -13.90
N ILE A 306 -3.07 45.50 -14.56
CA ILE A 306 -3.92 46.61 -14.14
C ILE A 306 -4.71 46.17 -12.89
N PRO A 307 -4.71 46.97 -11.79
CA PRO A 307 -5.53 46.70 -10.64
C PRO A 307 -7.01 46.57 -11.00
N ILE A 308 -7.68 45.52 -10.48
CA ILE A 308 -9.11 45.22 -10.69
C ILE A 308 -9.41 44.72 -12.10
N LEU A 309 -9.07 45.47 -13.15
CA LEU A 309 -9.35 45.10 -14.53
C LEU A 309 -8.45 44.01 -15.10
N GLY A 310 -7.24 43.85 -14.56
CA GLY A 310 -6.27 42.86 -15.02
C GLY A 310 -6.75 41.40 -14.88
N LYS A 311 -7.70 41.14 -13.98
CA LYS A 311 -8.31 39.80 -13.83
C LYS A 311 -9.07 39.34 -15.08
N LEU A 312 -9.54 40.26 -15.93
CA LEU A 312 -10.19 39.95 -17.20
C LEU A 312 -9.20 39.57 -18.31
N PHE A 313 -7.89 39.79 -18.08
CA PHE A 313 -6.81 39.50 -19.02
C PHE A 313 -5.82 38.48 -18.48
N GLN A 314 -6.29 37.61 -17.61
CA GLN A 314 -5.49 36.54 -17.02
C GLN A 314 -6.31 35.25 -16.82
N SER A 315 -5.59 34.15 -16.83
CA SER A 315 -6.08 32.85 -16.38
C SER A 315 -5.26 32.38 -15.21
N SER A 316 -5.90 31.90 -14.16
CA SER A 316 -5.25 31.32 -13.00
C SER A 316 -5.70 29.88 -12.79
N SER A 317 -4.74 29.02 -12.56
CA SER A 317 -4.95 27.63 -12.19
C SER A 317 -4.18 27.35 -10.90
N SER A 318 -4.87 26.88 -9.88
CA SER A 318 -4.28 26.49 -8.61
C SER A 318 -4.65 25.03 -8.34
N THR A 319 -3.65 24.20 -8.09
CA THR A 319 -3.82 22.80 -7.72
C THR A 319 -3.06 22.57 -6.44
N VAL A 320 -3.76 22.09 -5.42
CA VAL A 320 -3.19 21.69 -4.13
C VAL A 320 -3.40 20.19 -4.00
N VAL A 321 -2.30 19.47 -3.79
CA VAL A 321 -2.31 18.02 -3.57
C VAL A 321 -1.73 17.77 -2.19
N GLN A 322 -2.55 17.21 -1.30
CA GLN A 322 -2.11 16.78 0.03
C GLN A 322 -2.13 15.27 0.11
N LYS A 323 -1.06 14.69 0.63
CA LYS A 323 -0.92 13.25 0.86
C LYS A 323 -0.44 13.01 2.27
N ASN A 324 -1.23 12.29 3.04
CA ASN A 324 -0.90 11.91 4.40
C ASN A 324 -0.88 10.38 4.48
N LEU A 325 0.30 9.83 4.74
CA LEU A 325 0.50 8.40 4.98
C LEU A 325 0.92 8.21 6.43
N MET A 326 0.23 7.35 7.15
CA MET A 326 0.59 6.96 8.52
C MET A 326 0.53 5.46 8.65
N VAL A 327 1.55 4.89 9.30
CA VAL A 327 1.63 3.47 9.59
C VAL A 327 1.75 3.27 11.09
N PHE A 328 0.77 2.54 11.62
CA PHE A 328 0.69 2.16 13.02
C PHE A 328 0.89 0.66 13.17
N LEU A 329 1.29 0.24 14.36
CA LEU A 329 1.44 -1.15 14.72
C LEU A 329 0.88 -1.41 16.10
N ARG A 330 0.27 -2.60 16.27
CA ARG A 330 -0.21 -3.10 17.55
C ARG A 330 0.19 -4.56 17.69
N PRO A 331 1.10 -4.92 18.62
CA PRO A 331 1.35 -6.29 19.00
C PRO A 331 0.39 -6.73 20.10
N THR A 332 -0.04 -7.99 20.06
CA THR A 332 -0.80 -8.63 21.12
C THR A 332 -0.15 -9.96 21.45
N VAL A 333 0.37 -10.09 22.67
CA VAL A 333 1.03 -11.32 23.15
C VAL A 333 -0.01 -12.35 23.56
N ILE A 334 0.11 -13.56 23.04
CA ILE A 334 -0.77 -14.69 23.30
C ILE A 334 0.03 -15.75 24.02
N LEU A 335 -0.18 -15.86 25.34
CA LEU A 335 0.47 -16.84 26.21
C LEU A 335 -0.36 -18.12 26.31
N ASP A 336 -1.68 -18.01 26.23
CA ASP A 336 -2.62 -19.09 26.47
C ASP A 336 -3.56 -19.35 25.30
N SER A 337 -4.11 -20.57 25.22
CA SER A 337 -5.08 -20.98 24.18
C SER A 337 -6.39 -20.21 24.28
N ASP A 338 -6.79 -19.83 25.49
CA ASP A 338 -8.07 -19.15 25.69
C ASP A 338 -8.08 -17.74 25.11
N ILE A 339 -6.97 -17.01 25.22
CA ILE A 339 -6.78 -15.70 24.61
C ILE A 339 -6.78 -15.84 23.07
N SER A 340 -6.12 -16.89 22.56
CA SER A 340 -6.10 -17.17 21.11
C SER A 340 -7.51 -17.41 20.55
N ASN A 341 -8.31 -18.21 21.27
CA ASN A 341 -9.69 -18.52 20.89
C ASN A 341 -10.59 -17.28 20.94
N GLN A 342 -10.45 -16.44 21.96
CA GLN A 342 -11.21 -15.19 22.06
C GLN A 342 -10.91 -14.25 20.89
N LEU A 343 -9.63 -13.98 20.61
CA LEU A 343 -9.22 -13.11 19.49
C LEU A 343 -9.69 -13.64 18.14
N SER A 344 -9.64 -14.95 17.93
CA SER A 344 -10.08 -15.60 16.70
C SER A 344 -11.61 -15.49 16.55
N ASN A 345 -12.36 -15.72 17.62
CA ASN A 345 -13.81 -15.60 17.63
C ASN A 345 -14.26 -14.15 17.43
N ASP A 346 -13.59 -13.18 18.03
CA ASP A 346 -13.93 -11.76 17.86
C ASP A 346 -13.72 -11.32 16.40
N LYS A 347 -12.61 -11.71 15.77
CA LYS A 347 -12.38 -11.42 14.35
C LYS A 347 -13.36 -12.13 13.45
N TYR A 348 -13.68 -13.38 13.72
CA TYR A 348 -14.68 -14.14 12.99
C TYR A 348 -16.06 -13.49 13.08
N ASN A 349 -16.50 -13.13 14.29
CA ASN A 349 -17.78 -12.48 14.52
C ASN A 349 -17.85 -11.09 13.88
N TYR A 350 -16.75 -10.34 13.89
CA TYR A 350 -16.66 -9.05 13.19
C TYR A 350 -16.87 -9.20 11.69
N ILE A 351 -16.20 -10.18 11.05
CA ILE A 351 -16.34 -10.43 9.61
C ILE A 351 -17.77 -10.89 9.29
N LYS A 352 -18.33 -11.79 10.11
CA LYS A 352 -19.71 -12.27 9.97
C LYS A 352 -20.74 -11.13 10.10
N ALA A 353 -20.57 -10.25 11.07
CA ALA A 353 -21.45 -9.08 11.24
C ALA A 353 -21.36 -8.13 10.04
N ARG A 354 -20.16 -7.91 9.50
CA ARG A 354 -19.95 -7.05 8.35
C ARG A 354 -20.57 -7.62 7.07
N GLN A 355 -20.50 -8.93 6.85
CA GLN A 355 -21.17 -9.59 5.72
C GLN A 355 -22.69 -9.46 5.79
N VAL A 356 -23.29 -9.62 7.00
CA VAL A 356 -24.73 -9.43 7.20
C VAL A 356 -25.14 -7.99 6.88
N LEU A 357 -24.34 -7.00 7.27
CA LEU A 357 -24.61 -5.58 6.99
C LEU A 357 -24.50 -5.23 5.49
N THR A 358 -23.65 -5.95 4.74
CA THR A 358 -23.43 -5.69 3.31
C THR A 358 -24.48 -6.40 2.42
N GLY A 359 -25.37 -7.23 3.01
CA GLY A 359 -26.44 -7.92 2.29
C GLY A 359 -25.96 -9.10 1.42
N GLU A 360 -24.70 -9.46 1.50
CA GLU A 360 -24.16 -10.63 0.83
C GLU A 360 -24.50 -11.89 1.63
N SER A 361 -25.49 -12.64 1.15
CA SER A 361 -25.94 -13.93 1.71
C SER A 361 -24.97 -15.09 1.45
N THR A 362 -23.69 -14.84 1.33
CA THR A 362 -22.70 -15.92 1.26
C THR A 362 -22.50 -16.46 2.68
N GLN A 363 -23.10 -17.61 2.96
CA GLN A 363 -22.94 -18.30 4.24
C GLN A 363 -21.46 -18.61 4.45
N LEU A 364 -20.82 -17.90 5.39
CA LEU A 364 -19.61 -18.40 6.00
C LEU A 364 -19.95 -19.77 6.61
N ILE A 365 -19.11 -20.76 6.34
CA ILE A 365 -19.21 -22.08 6.96
C ILE A 365 -19.28 -21.86 8.47
N ASP A 366 -20.36 -22.31 9.08
CA ASP A 366 -20.53 -22.23 10.54
C ASP A 366 -19.57 -23.24 11.17
N LEU A 367 -18.37 -22.78 11.54
CA LEU A 367 -17.35 -23.61 12.16
C LEU A 367 -17.72 -24.04 13.60
N THR A 368 -18.83 -23.52 14.13
CA THR A 368 -19.31 -23.85 15.48
C THR A 368 -20.18 -25.10 15.55
N GLN A 369 -20.51 -25.75 14.42
CA GLN A 369 -21.35 -26.94 14.38
C GLN A 369 -20.60 -28.29 14.34
N SER A 370 -19.34 -28.35 14.73
CA SER A 370 -18.60 -29.61 14.77
C SER A 370 -18.46 -30.21 16.19
N GLU A 371 -19.43 -30.02 17.07
CA GLU A 371 -19.58 -30.81 18.31
C GLU A 371 -20.97 -31.45 18.31
N ASN A 372 -21.05 -32.67 17.70
CA ASN A 372 -21.94 -33.75 18.08
C ASN A 372 -21.33 -35.08 17.70
#